data_8eaaab58fa2905136d113aa0858f8c2d
#
_entry.id   8eaaab58fa2905136d113aa0858f8c2d
#
_cell.length_a   1.000
_cell.length_b   1.000
_cell.length_c   1.000
_cell.angle_alpha   90.00
_cell.angle_beta   90.00
_cell.angle_gamma   90.00
#
_symmetry.space_group_name_H-M   'P 1'
#
loop_
_entity.id
_entity.type
_entity.pdbx_description
1 polymer ?
#
loop_
_entity_poly.entity_id
_entity_poly.type
_entity_poly.pdbx_seq_one_letter_code
_entity_poly.pdbx_strand_id
1 'polypeptide(L)'
;MVQWGKKAHTLKGIVISLKSRWISFLSRFYPGKHHDYSLLKTIFTPDKQWFKKFNVRLDLGFLGFDKAYRCKKHFLPIKKPEGQYLTEAQRAVNKEQAGERIVVEHAIGGLERYHILSDRLRMHDLERYDDVLGVCAGLWNFYLLPDL
;
A
#
# COMPACT_ATOMS: atom_id res chain seq x y z
N MET A 1 -1.72 -0.98 -0.88
CA MET A 1 -2.30 0.18 -1.59
C MET A 1 -3.63 0.53 -0.97
N VAL A 2 -3.94 1.79 -0.89
CA VAL A 2 -5.20 2.28 -0.35
C VAL A 2 -6.01 2.96 -1.44
N GLN A 3 -7.31 2.71 -1.45
CA GLN A 3 -8.27 3.36 -2.32
C GLN A 3 -9.25 4.16 -1.46
N TRP A 4 -9.32 5.47 -1.68
CA TRP A 4 -10.21 6.38 -0.97
C TRP A 4 -11.36 6.87 -1.88
N GLY A 5 -12.53 7.01 -1.30
CA GLY A 5 -13.75 7.50 -1.99
C GLY A 5 -14.66 6.39 -2.49
N LYS A 6 -15.95 6.54 -2.25
CA LYS A 6 -17.02 5.64 -2.76
C LYS A 6 -17.78 6.34 -3.88
N LYS A 7 -17.94 5.65 -5.00
CA LYS A 7 -18.93 5.82 -6.08
C LYS A 7 -18.70 6.89 -7.14
N ALA A 8 -17.71 7.47 -7.55
CA ALA A 8 -17.56 8.10 -8.89
C ALA A 8 -16.14 8.61 -9.15
N HIS A 9 -15.44 9.09 -8.14
CA HIS A 9 -14.06 9.56 -8.27
C HIS A 9 -13.24 8.97 -7.13
N THR A 10 -12.67 7.78 -7.35
CA THR A 10 -11.75 7.18 -6.39
C THR A 10 -10.36 7.71 -6.63
N LEU A 11 -9.68 8.02 -5.55
CA LEU A 11 -8.25 8.36 -5.55
C LEU A 11 -7.45 7.17 -5.04
N LYS A 12 -6.25 7.00 -5.55
CA LYS A 12 -5.32 5.96 -5.14
C LYS A 12 -3.98 6.57 -4.76
N GLY A 13 -3.34 6.01 -3.74
CA GLY A 13 -1.98 6.34 -3.35
C GLY A 13 -1.21 5.08 -2.96
N ILE A 14 0.11 5.15 -3.06
CA ILE A 14 1.00 4.11 -2.54
C ILE A 14 1.47 4.53 -1.16
N VAL A 15 1.27 3.63 -0.20
CA VAL A 15 1.78 3.76 1.16
C VAL A 15 2.82 2.68 1.39
N ILE A 16 3.99 3.05 1.88
CA ILE A 16 5.00 2.10 2.38
C ILE A 16 5.11 2.29 3.89
N SER A 17 4.83 1.24 4.63
CA SER A 17 4.96 1.23 6.08
C SER A 17 6.02 0.23 6.53
N LEU A 18 6.62 0.50 7.69
CA LEU A 18 7.51 -0.42 8.38
C LEU A 18 6.69 -1.42 9.24
N LYS A 19 7.35 -2.44 9.78
CA LYS A 19 6.73 -3.39 10.72
C LYS A 19 6.19 -2.72 11.98
N SER A 20 6.75 -1.58 12.38
CA SER A 20 6.26 -0.74 13.46
C SER A 20 4.98 0.04 13.12
N ARG A 21 4.38 -0.18 11.97
CA ARG A 21 3.24 0.60 11.45
C ARG A 21 3.59 2.04 11.04
N TRP A 22 4.86 2.43 11.19
CA TRP A 22 5.36 3.73 10.77
C TRP A 22 5.25 3.89 9.26
N ILE A 23 4.68 5.00 8.80
CA ILE A 23 4.58 5.33 7.37
C ILE A 23 5.89 6.00 6.95
N SER A 24 6.66 5.30 6.13
CA SER A 24 7.97 5.75 5.64
C SER A 24 7.90 6.43 4.28
N PHE A 25 6.86 6.14 3.51
CA PHE A 25 6.62 6.77 2.22
C PHE A 25 5.14 6.86 1.92
N LEU A 26 4.77 7.97 1.31
CA LEU A 26 3.42 8.27 0.87
C LEU A 26 3.51 8.93 -0.51
N SER A 27 2.80 8.38 -1.50
CA SER A 27 2.71 9.02 -2.82
C SER A 27 1.65 10.12 -2.82
N ARG A 28 1.68 10.96 -3.84
CA ARG A 28 0.55 11.79 -4.21
C ARG A 28 -0.65 10.93 -4.59
N PHE A 29 -1.82 11.54 -4.60
CA PHE A 29 -3.02 10.90 -5.11
C PHE A 29 -3.04 10.83 -6.63
N TYR A 30 -3.54 9.73 -7.13
CA TYR A 30 -3.77 9.45 -8.54
C TYR A 30 -5.22 9.02 -8.77
N PRO A 31 -5.77 9.24 -9.98
CA PRO A 31 -7.10 8.74 -10.31
C PRO A 31 -7.20 7.22 -10.11
N GLY A 32 -8.29 6.75 -9.50
CA GLY A 32 -8.46 5.35 -9.10
C GLY A 32 -8.46 4.32 -10.23
N LYS A 33 -8.56 4.76 -11.49
CA LYS A 33 -8.47 3.90 -12.68
C LYS A 33 -7.08 3.30 -12.94
N HIS A 34 -6.03 3.86 -12.32
CA HIS A 34 -4.67 3.35 -12.50
C HIS A 34 -4.50 1.97 -11.85
N HIS A 35 -3.82 1.08 -12.55
CA HIS A 35 -3.43 -0.21 -12.00
C HIS A 35 -2.32 -0.03 -10.96
N ASP A 36 -2.41 -0.73 -9.83
CA ASP A 36 -1.52 -0.57 -8.67
C ASP A 36 -0.05 -0.77 -9.02
N TYR A 37 0.24 -1.82 -9.77
CA TYR A 37 1.59 -2.10 -10.23
C TYR A 37 2.10 -1.09 -11.27
N SER A 38 1.22 -0.56 -12.12
CA SER A 38 1.59 0.50 -13.06
C SER A 38 1.92 1.79 -12.32
N LEU A 39 1.14 2.12 -11.29
CA LEU A 39 1.38 3.27 -10.44
C LEU A 39 2.71 3.14 -9.69
N LEU A 40 3.02 1.95 -9.16
CA LEU A 40 4.31 1.69 -8.53
C LEU A 40 5.48 1.98 -9.48
N LYS A 41 5.39 1.52 -10.74
CA LYS A 41 6.44 1.74 -11.75
C LYS A 41 6.60 3.21 -12.16
N THR A 42 5.53 3.98 -12.09
CA THR A 42 5.59 5.42 -12.35
C THR A 42 6.31 6.16 -11.24
N ILE A 43 6.08 5.77 -9.98
CA ILE A 43 6.67 6.43 -8.81
C ILE A 43 8.11 5.94 -8.57
N PHE A 44 8.31 4.65 -8.65
CA PHE A 44 9.60 3.97 -8.45
C PHE A 44 10.05 3.35 -9.77
N THR A 45 10.69 4.13 -10.60
CA THR A 45 11.14 3.65 -11.93
C THR A 45 12.04 2.42 -11.80
N PRO A 46 11.81 1.35 -12.59
CA PRO A 46 12.52 0.06 -12.44
C PRO A 46 14.03 0.12 -12.72
N ASP A 47 14.52 1.17 -13.36
CA ASP A 47 15.94 1.42 -13.64
C ASP A 47 16.77 1.64 -12.37
N LYS A 48 16.13 2.01 -11.26
CA LYS A 48 16.76 2.26 -9.97
C LYS A 48 16.55 1.11 -8.99
N GLN A 49 17.54 0.91 -8.13
CA GLN A 49 17.54 -0.20 -7.17
C GLN A 49 16.88 0.19 -5.84
N TRP A 50 15.64 0.71 -5.89
CA TRP A 50 14.89 1.22 -4.75
C TRP A 50 14.77 0.23 -3.59
N PHE A 51 14.52 -1.03 -3.91
CA PHE A 51 14.15 -2.06 -2.94
C PHE A 51 15.27 -3.05 -2.62
N LYS A 52 16.46 -2.91 -3.23
CA LYS A 52 17.57 -3.90 -3.15
C LYS A 52 17.91 -4.34 -1.73
N LYS A 53 17.88 -3.43 -0.77
CA LYS A 53 18.28 -3.69 0.62
C LYS A 53 17.12 -4.14 1.51
N PHE A 54 15.90 -4.21 1.00
CA PHE A 54 14.70 -4.42 1.80
C PHE A 54 14.07 -5.78 1.57
N ASN A 55 13.41 -6.29 2.61
CA ASN A 55 12.40 -7.33 2.47
C ASN A 55 11.08 -6.62 2.16
N VAL A 56 10.47 -6.94 1.02
CA VAL A 56 9.29 -6.24 0.51
C VAL A 56 8.08 -7.15 0.61
N ARG A 57 7.00 -6.67 1.22
CA ARG A 57 5.71 -7.33 1.28
C ARG A 57 4.73 -6.62 0.39
N LEU A 58 4.02 -7.38 -0.42
CA LEU A 58 3.17 -6.86 -1.49
C LEU A 58 1.81 -7.55 -1.46
N ASP A 59 0.80 -6.86 -1.98
CA ASP A 59 -0.50 -7.46 -2.26
C ASP A 59 -0.57 -7.98 -3.71
N LEU A 60 -1.61 -8.74 -4.01
CA LEU A 60 -1.87 -9.31 -5.35
C LEU A 60 -1.91 -8.25 -6.47
N GLY A 61 -2.25 -7.01 -6.14
CA GLY A 61 -2.21 -5.89 -7.09
C GLY A 61 -0.81 -5.59 -7.67
N PHE A 62 0.24 -6.16 -7.09
CA PHE A 62 1.64 -5.98 -7.51
C PHE A 62 2.25 -7.22 -8.17
N LEU A 63 1.43 -8.08 -8.75
CA LEU A 63 1.90 -9.22 -9.53
C LEU A 63 2.88 -8.77 -10.62
N GLY A 64 4.05 -9.46 -10.69
CA GLY A 64 5.13 -9.11 -11.60
C GLY A 64 6.19 -8.17 -11.01
N PHE A 65 6.08 -7.80 -9.73
CA PHE A 65 7.08 -6.99 -9.02
C PHE A 65 8.49 -7.61 -9.11
N ASP A 66 8.61 -8.92 -8.93
CA ASP A 66 9.83 -9.71 -8.99
C ASP A 66 10.55 -9.63 -10.33
N LYS A 67 9.81 -9.37 -11.42
CA LYS A 67 10.36 -9.21 -12.77
C LYS A 67 11.00 -7.85 -13.01
N ALA A 68 10.52 -6.82 -12.33
CA ALA A 68 10.97 -5.44 -12.54
C ALA A 68 11.91 -4.92 -11.45
N TYR A 69 11.81 -5.45 -10.23
CA TYR A 69 12.56 -4.93 -9.09
C TYR A 69 13.39 -6.01 -8.41
N ARG A 70 14.60 -5.64 -8.02
CA ARG A 70 15.46 -6.45 -7.16
C ARG A 70 15.24 -6.03 -5.70
N CYS A 71 15.04 -7.01 -4.82
CA CYS A 71 14.95 -6.83 -3.39
C CYS A 71 15.66 -7.98 -2.67
N LYS A 72 15.89 -7.84 -1.36
CA LYS A 72 16.53 -8.90 -0.56
C LYS A 72 15.64 -10.15 -0.49
N LYS A 73 14.34 -9.96 -0.23
CA LYS A 73 13.30 -10.98 -0.26
C LYS A 73 11.97 -10.30 -0.57
N HIS A 74 11.14 -10.92 -1.39
CA HIS A 74 9.76 -10.47 -1.60
C HIS A 74 8.77 -11.51 -1.09
N PHE A 75 7.63 -11.03 -0.63
CA PHE A 75 6.51 -11.81 -0.16
C PHE A 75 5.28 -11.35 -0.93
N LEU A 76 4.87 -12.17 -1.87
CA LEU A 76 3.71 -11.92 -2.72
C LEU A 76 2.75 -13.10 -2.56
N PRO A 77 1.47 -12.88 -2.28
CA PRO A 77 0.50 -13.96 -2.16
C PRO A 77 0.40 -14.78 -3.45
N ILE A 78 0.23 -16.08 -3.32
CA ILE A 78 0.04 -16.98 -4.45
C ILE A 78 -1.37 -16.76 -4.99
N LYS A 79 -1.47 -16.30 -6.24
CA LYS A 79 -2.74 -16.11 -6.93
C LYS A 79 -3.39 -17.46 -7.20
N LYS A 80 -4.67 -17.59 -6.89
CA LYS A 80 -5.46 -18.76 -7.27
C LYS A 80 -5.55 -18.84 -8.80
N PRO A 81 -5.13 -19.95 -9.44
CA PRO A 81 -5.33 -20.15 -10.86
C PRO A 81 -6.83 -20.24 -11.18
N GLU A 82 -7.20 -19.85 -12.39
CA GLU A 82 -8.57 -19.94 -12.84
C GLU A 82 -8.99 -21.43 -12.95
N GLY A 83 -10.16 -21.76 -12.40
CA GLY A 83 -10.68 -23.13 -12.41
C GLY A 83 -9.99 -24.12 -11.47
N GLN A 84 -8.98 -23.72 -10.70
CA GLN A 84 -8.26 -24.62 -9.77
C GLN A 84 -8.34 -24.12 -8.33
N TYR A 85 -8.10 -25.04 -7.39
CA TYR A 85 -7.98 -24.70 -5.96
C TYR A 85 -6.50 -24.63 -5.57
N LEU A 86 -6.20 -23.73 -4.63
CA LEU A 86 -4.89 -23.70 -4.00
C LEU A 86 -4.66 -24.97 -3.20
N THR A 87 -3.47 -25.53 -3.26
CA THR A 87 -3.05 -26.64 -2.39
C THR A 87 -3.03 -26.24 -0.93
N GLU A 88 -3.04 -27.19 -0.01
CA GLU A 88 -2.94 -26.90 1.42
C GLU A 88 -1.66 -26.12 1.78
N ALA A 89 -0.54 -26.51 1.20
CA ALA A 89 0.73 -25.81 1.38
C ALA A 89 0.66 -24.36 0.90
N GLN A 90 0.05 -24.10 -0.27
CA GLN A 90 -0.13 -22.75 -0.79
C GLN A 90 -1.08 -21.92 0.07
N ARG A 91 -2.13 -22.53 0.61
CA ARG A 91 -3.04 -21.88 1.57
C ARG A 91 -2.33 -21.52 2.87
N ALA A 92 -1.49 -22.41 3.39
CA ALA A 92 -0.70 -22.15 4.60
C ALA A 92 0.25 -20.95 4.39
N VAL A 93 0.97 -20.92 3.27
CA VAL A 93 1.84 -19.78 2.91
C VAL A 93 1.04 -18.48 2.82
N ASN A 94 -0.10 -18.48 2.13
CA ASN A 94 -0.94 -17.31 2.01
C ASN A 94 -1.50 -16.85 3.36
N LYS A 95 -1.84 -17.78 4.27
CA LYS A 95 -2.32 -17.48 5.62
C LYS A 95 -1.24 -16.81 6.46
N GLU A 96 -0.01 -17.31 6.41
CA GLU A 96 1.15 -16.69 7.08
C GLU A 96 1.39 -15.27 6.57
N GLN A 97 1.41 -15.10 5.25
CA GLN A 97 1.59 -13.78 4.63
C GLN A 97 0.43 -12.82 4.94
N ALA A 98 -0.80 -13.32 5.05
CA ALA A 98 -1.94 -12.51 5.44
C ALA A 98 -1.79 -11.94 6.86
N GLY A 99 -1.29 -12.74 7.81
CA GLY A 99 -1.01 -12.27 9.17
C GLY A 99 0.00 -11.11 9.21
N GLU A 100 1.02 -11.15 8.37
CA GLU A 100 2.00 -10.06 8.26
C GLU A 100 1.44 -8.81 7.55
N ARG A 101 0.42 -8.97 6.69
CA ARG A 101 -0.26 -7.86 6.00
C ARG A 101 -1.10 -7.00 6.93
N ILE A 102 -1.59 -7.56 8.03
CA ILE A 102 -2.34 -6.84 9.07
C ILE A 102 -1.60 -5.58 9.54
N VAL A 103 -0.26 -5.60 9.57
CA VAL A 103 0.55 -4.43 9.95
C VAL A 103 0.33 -3.25 9.01
N VAL A 104 0.27 -3.50 7.70
CA VAL A 104 0.00 -2.46 6.70
C VAL A 104 -1.45 -1.98 6.79
N GLU A 105 -2.38 -2.90 7.00
CA GLU A 105 -3.80 -2.58 7.20
C GLU A 105 -4.00 -1.71 8.44
N HIS A 106 -3.25 -1.94 9.53
CA HIS A 106 -3.25 -1.07 10.70
C HIS A 106 -2.70 0.33 10.42
N ALA A 107 -1.62 0.44 9.62
CA ALA A 107 -1.10 1.75 9.22
C ALA A 107 -2.12 2.53 8.37
N ILE A 108 -2.80 1.84 7.45
CA ILE A 108 -3.86 2.40 6.63
C ILE A 108 -5.07 2.80 7.48
N GLY A 109 -5.53 1.93 8.38
CA GLY A 109 -6.61 2.23 9.32
C GLY A 109 -6.28 3.39 10.24
N GLY A 110 -4.99 3.57 10.57
CA GLY A 110 -4.49 4.77 11.27
C GLY A 110 -4.70 6.05 10.48
N LEU A 111 -4.51 6.02 9.15
CA LEU A 111 -4.83 7.15 8.27
C LEU A 111 -6.33 7.37 8.15
N GLU A 112 -7.11 6.29 8.00
CA GLU A 112 -8.57 6.35 7.85
C GLU A 112 -9.29 6.79 9.13
N ARG A 113 -8.62 6.74 10.29
CA ARG A 113 -9.11 7.35 11.54
C ARG A 113 -9.42 8.84 11.36
N TYR A 114 -8.70 9.50 10.47
CA TYR A 114 -9.00 10.86 10.09
C TYR A 114 -10.09 10.86 9.01
N HIS A 115 -11.33 11.04 9.41
CA HIS A 115 -12.52 10.95 8.56
C HIS A 115 -12.44 11.79 7.28
N ILE A 116 -11.62 12.84 7.29
CA ILE A 116 -11.37 13.67 6.11
C ILE A 116 -10.82 12.86 4.92
N LEU A 117 -10.16 11.72 5.17
CA LEU A 117 -9.66 10.82 4.12
C LEU A 117 -10.68 9.78 3.69
N SER A 118 -11.62 9.40 4.57
CA SER A 118 -12.64 8.38 4.30
C SER A 118 -13.97 8.95 3.83
N ASP A 119 -14.25 10.22 4.15
CA ASP A 119 -15.47 10.90 3.76
C ASP A 119 -15.45 11.30 2.28
N ARG A 120 -16.63 11.69 1.78
CA ARG A 120 -16.76 12.17 0.41
C ARG A 120 -15.88 13.39 0.19
N LEU A 121 -15.04 13.31 -0.85
CA LEU A 121 -14.20 14.41 -1.29
C LEU A 121 -15.05 15.67 -1.55
N ARG A 122 -14.88 16.68 -0.73
CA ARG A 122 -15.56 17.98 -0.87
C ARG A 122 -14.66 19.04 -1.49
N MET A 123 -13.36 18.80 -1.51
CA MET A 123 -12.38 19.67 -2.13
C MET A 123 -12.15 19.23 -3.58
N HIS A 124 -12.08 20.18 -4.50
CA HIS A 124 -11.78 19.92 -5.91
C HIS A 124 -10.29 20.03 -6.22
N ASP A 125 -9.48 20.45 -5.25
CA ASP A 125 -8.06 20.67 -5.37
C ASP A 125 -7.30 19.43 -4.84
N LEU A 126 -6.69 18.69 -5.76
CA LEU A 126 -5.94 17.47 -5.44
C LEU A 126 -4.65 17.76 -4.66
N GLU A 127 -4.02 18.92 -4.87
CA GLU A 127 -2.81 19.29 -4.14
C GLU A 127 -3.09 19.46 -2.65
N ARG A 128 -4.21 20.09 -2.30
CA ARG A 128 -4.65 20.20 -0.91
C ARG A 128 -4.96 18.84 -0.28
N TYR A 129 -5.42 17.88 -1.09
CA TYR A 129 -5.62 16.51 -0.61
C TYR A 129 -4.31 15.81 -0.30
N ASP A 130 -3.28 16.02 -1.12
CA ASP A 130 -1.94 15.50 -0.86
C ASP A 130 -1.37 16.09 0.46
N ASP A 131 -1.57 17.38 0.70
CA ASP A 131 -1.18 18.03 1.96
C ASP A 131 -1.91 17.43 3.16
N VAL A 132 -3.23 17.27 3.06
CA VAL A 132 -4.05 16.66 4.13
C VAL A 132 -3.59 15.24 4.42
N LEU A 133 -3.32 14.44 3.37
CA LEU A 133 -2.82 13.09 3.51
C LEU A 133 -1.45 13.08 4.23
N GLY A 134 -0.57 14.00 3.87
CA GLY A 134 0.73 14.18 4.51
C GLY A 134 0.60 14.53 6.00
N VAL A 135 -0.30 15.45 6.35
CA VAL A 135 -0.60 15.81 7.74
C VAL A 135 -1.14 14.60 8.51
N CYS A 136 -2.09 13.86 7.96
CA CYS A 136 -2.65 12.67 8.60
C CYS A 136 -1.57 11.60 8.85
N ALA A 137 -0.67 11.40 7.90
CA ALA A 137 0.45 10.47 8.06
C ALA A 137 1.45 10.94 9.12
N GLY A 138 1.74 12.23 9.17
CA GLY A 138 2.56 12.83 10.22
C GLY A 138 1.96 12.65 11.61
N LEU A 139 0.68 12.92 11.78
CA LEU A 139 -0.05 12.72 13.04
C LEU A 139 -0.09 11.24 13.45
N TRP A 140 -0.29 10.34 12.50
CA TRP A 140 -0.22 8.90 12.75
C TRP A 140 1.17 8.47 13.23
N ASN A 141 2.21 8.91 12.54
CA ASN A 141 3.58 8.62 12.94
C ASN A 141 3.91 9.22 14.30
N PHE A 142 3.47 10.43 14.58
CA PHE A 142 3.63 11.06 15.89
C PHE A 142 2.93 10.26 17.01
N TYR A 143 1.74 9.74 16.75
CA TYR A 143 1.02 8.89 17.70
C TYR A 143 1.79 7.60 18.03
N LEU A 144 2.60 7.09 17.09
CA LEU A 144 3.39 5.86 17.29
C LEU A 144 4.72 6.09 18.02
N LEU A 145 5.17 7.35 18.23
CA LEU A 145 6.45 7.64 18.85
C LEU A 145 6.66 7.00 20.24
N PRO A 146 5.64 6.94 21.14
CA PRO A 146 5.81 6.29 22.44
C PRO A 146 6.07 4.78 22.36
N ASP A 147 5.73 4.16 21.23
CA ASP A 147 5.85 2.71 20.99
C ASP A 147 7.13 2.33 20.22
N LEU A 148 7.96 3.32 19.88
CA LEU A 148 9.25 3.15 19.17
C LEU A 148 10.42 3.21 20.12
#